data_0671f86734a6e0204d97451fd098f98f
#
_entry.id   0671f86734a6e0204d97451fd098f98f
#
_cell.length_a   1.000
_cell.length_b   1.000
_cell.length_c   1.000
_cell.angle_alpha   90.00
_cell.angle_beta   90.00
_cell.angle_gamma   90.00
#
_symmetry.space_group_name_H-M   'P 1'
#
loop_
_entity.id
_entity.type
_entity.pdbx_description
1 polymer ?
#
loop_
_entity_poly.entity_id
_entity_poly.type
_entity_poly.pdbx_seq_one_letter_code
_entity_poly.pdbx_strand_id
1 'polypeptide(L)'
;MHKVYVLFVVLFTWSCLASGEEDAPKPLPAAHAHNDYLHKRPLLDALAHGFCSAEADIFLVDGMLLVAHERASLDKNRTLKTLYLDPLLKRTRKNSGRVHPGGPVFTLLIDIKDNAEKTYTALHSLLGKYPGMISEVRGGKHLPRAVKVVISGNRPKQLMKAQKLRFAGVDGRLGDLESAEPAHFLPMISDRWSRVFRWRGKGAMPAAESRKLRDIVSKAHSGGRVVRFWATPE
;
A
#
# COMPACT_ATOMS: atom_id res chain seq x y z
N MET A 1 8.50 76.97 28.33
CA MET A 1 7.50 75.92 28.41
C MET A 1 7.87 74.80 27.46
N HIS A 2 8.52 73.75 27.99
CA HIS A 2 8.96 72.58 27.23
C HIS A 2 7.89 71.50 27.30
N LYS A 3 7.32 71.08 26.17
CA LYS A 3 6.38 69.98 26.09
C LYS A 3 7.16 68.65 25.95
N VAL A 4 7.07 67.79 26.96
CA VAL A 4 7.59 66.39 26.89
C VAL A 4 6.52 65.52 26.27
N TYR A 5 6.82 64.85 25.14
CA TYR A 5 5.97 63.81 24.54
C TYR A 5 6.46 62.46 25.06
N VAL A 6 5.60 61.74 25.77
CA VAL A 6 5.83 60.35 26.18
C VAL A 6 5.31 59.44 25.05
N LEU A 7 6.20 58.71 24.41
CA LEU A 7 5.85 57.69 23.40
C LEU A 7 5.59 56.34 24.10
N PHE A 8 4.30 55.93 24.09
CA PHE A 8 3.97 54.57 24.54
C PHE A 8 4.24 53.57 23.41
N VAL A 9 5.28 52.73 23.56
CA VAL A 9 5.51 51.58 22.68
C VAL A 9 4.74 50.38 23.23
N VAL A 10 3.64 50.01 22.58
CA VAL A 10 2.89 48.78 22.88
C VAL A 10 3.59 47.61 22.18
N LEU A 11 4.33 46.83 22.93
CA LEU A 11 4.90 45.55 22.46
C LEU A 11 3.78 44.51 22.40
N PHE A 12 3.29 44.23 21.19
CA PHE A 12 2.45 43.07 20.91
C PHE A 12 3.34 41.79 20.95
N THR A 13 3.32 41.08 22.06
CA THR A 13 3.88 39.71 22.12
C THR A 13 2.93 38.78 21.40
N TRP A 14 3.28 38.41 20.17
CA TRP A 14 2.58 37.34 19.44
C TRP A 14 2.96 35.99 20.10
N SER A 15 2.09 35.54 21.01
CA SER A 15 2.18 34.17 21.52
C SER A 15 1.88 33.21 20.37
N CYS A 16 2.95 32.66 19.77
CA CYS A 16 2.84 31.55 18.85
C CYS A 16 2.35 30.36 19.69
N LEU A 17 1.04 30.10 19.67
CA LEU A 17 0.47 28.84 20.10
C LEU A 17 1.08 27.76 19.21
N ALA A 18 2.12 27.09 19.69
CA ALA A 18 2.60 25.85 19.14
C ALA A 18 1.42 24.86 19.25
N SER A 19 0.64 24.74 18.16
CA SER A 19 -0.25 23.62 17.98
C SER A 19 0.64 22.38 18.06
N GLY A 20 0.49 21.58 19.11
CA GLY A 20 1.18 20.30 19.27
C GLY A 20 0.89 19.48 18.02
N GLU A 21 1.83 19.46 17.08
CA GLU A 21 1.86 18.48 16.01
C GLU A 21 2.08 17.15 16.72
N GLU A 22 1.01 16.34 16.84
CA GLU A 22 1.18 14.94 17.22
C GLU A 22 2.27 14.38 16.30
N ASP A 23 3.36 13.91 16.89
CA ASP A 23 4.49 13.35 16.17
C ASP A 23 3.99 12.32 15.17
N ALA A 24 4.26 12.55 13.88
CA ALA A 24 3.82 11.64 12.83
C ALA A 24 4.35 10.24 13.14
N PRO A 25 3.52 9.19 13.04
CA PRO A 25 3.92 7.84 13.42
C PRO A 25 5.16 7.41 12.61
N LYS A 26 6.11 6.79 13.29
CA LYS A 26 7.32 6.26 12.66
C LYS A 26 6.94 5.24 11.60
N PRO A 27 7.38 5.40 10.34
CA PRO A 27 7.08 4.44 9.29
C PRO A 27 7.61 3.04 9.61
N LEU A 28 6.79 2.02 9.41
CA LEU A 28 7.09 0.60 9.58
C LEU A 28 7.13 -0.09 8.20
N PRO A 29 8.29 -0.13 7.52
CA PRO A 29 8.39 -0.58 6.12
C PRO A 29 7.94 -2.02 5.89
N ALA A 30 8.10 -2.90 6.89
CA ALA A 30 7.73 -4.30 6.82
C ALA A 30 6.31 -4.60 7.34
N ALA A 31 5.60 -3.60 7.88
CA ALA A 31 4.24 -3.80 8.39
C ALA A 31 3.21 -3.74 7.24
N HIS A 32 2.32 -4.74 7.22
CA HIS A 32 1.25 -4.90 6.24
C HIS A 32 -0.10 -5.10 6.95
N ALA A 33 -1.05 -4.24 6.70
CA ALA A 33 -2.41 -4.36 7.21
C ALA A 33 -3.22 -5.33 6.30
N HIS A 34 -3.24 -6.61 6.69
CA HIS A 34 -4.00 -7.67 6.03
C HIS A 34 -5.49 -7.51 6.32
N ASN A 35 -6.35 -7.64 5.31
CA ASN A 35 -7.79 -7.42 5.44
C ASN A 35 -8.13 -6.06 6.09
N ASP A 36 -7.35 -5.02 5.80
CA ASP A 36 -7.47 -3.68 6.40
C ASP A 36 -8.90 -3.12 6.35
N TYR A 37 -9.64 -3.42 5.31
CA TYR A 37 -11.04 -2.99 5.11
C TYR A 37 -12.03 -3.51 6.17
N LEU A 38 -11.64 -4.46 7.02
CA LEU A 38 -12.45 -4.95 8.16
C LEU A 38 -12.35 -4.02 9.38
N HIS A 39 -11.34 -3.16 9.44
CA HIS A 39 -11.21 -2.19 10.51
C HIS A 39 -12.29 -1.10 10.45
N LYS A 40 -12.56 -0.48 11.60
CA LYS A 40 -13.55 0.61 11.72
C LYS A 40 -13.23 1.79 10.81
N ARG A 41 -11.94 2.11 10.65
CA ARG A 41 -11.44 3.18 9.78
C ARG A 41 -10.39 2.61 8.84
N PRO A 42 -10.80 1.89 7.76
CA PRO A 42 -9.88 1.31 6.80
C PRO A 42 -8.83 2.31 6.34
N LEU A 43 -7.61 1.84 6.12
CA LEU A 43 -6.42 2.61 5.79
C LEU A 43 -5.99 3.57 6.92
N LEU A 44 -6.93 4.33 7.51
CA LEU A 44 -6.59 5.38 8.47
C LEU A 44 -5.99 4.81 9.76
N ASP A 45 -6.50 3.66 10.23
CA ASP A 45 -5.95 2.99 11.40
C ASP A 45 -4.54 2.44 11.12
N ALA A 46 -4.32 1.80 9.97
CA ALA A 46 -3.01 1.34 9.54
C ALA A 46 -2.00 2.50 9.42
N LEU A 47 -2.41 3.62 8.82
CA LEU A 47 -1.57 4.81 8.70
C LEU A 47 -1.24 5.46 10.05
N ALA A 48 -2.18 5.46 11.00
CA ALA A 48 -1.97 5.98 12.35
C ALA A 48 -0.92 5.16 13.11
N HIS A 49 -0.76 3.88 12.80
CA HIS A 49 0.27 3.00 13.35
C HIS A 49 1.56 2.94 12.51
N GLY A 50 1.71 3.75 11.48
CA GLY A 50 2.92 3.80 10.67
C GLY A 50 3.04 2.69 9.63
N PHE A 51 2.02 1.89 9.38
CA PHE A 51 2.06 0.83 8.38
C PHE A 51 2.34 1.39 6.98
N CYS A 52 3.25 0.74 6.26
CA CYS A 52 3.63 1.14 4.91
C CYS A 52 3.00 0.26 3.81
N SER A 53 2.09 -0.62 4.20
CA SER A 53 1.32 -1.48 3.28
C SER A 53 -0.06 -1.79 3.85
N ALA A 54 -1.09 -1.78 2.99
CA ALA A 54 -2.46 -2.17 3.34
C ALA A 54 -3.09 -2.96 2.19
N GLU A 55 -4.06 -3.83 2.54
CA GLU A 55 -4.79 -4.68 1.60
C GLU A 55 -6.24 -4.22 1.46
N ALA A 56 -6.73 -4.22 0.22
CA ALA A 56 -8.11 -3.98 -0.12
C ALA A 56 -8.62 -5.09 -1.07
N ASP A 57 -9.67 -5.81 -0.65
CA ASP A 57 -10.37 -6.77 -1.50
C ASP A 57 -11.44 -6.06 -2.31
N ILE A 58 -11.51 -6.31 -3.61
CA ILE A 58 -12.42 -5.57 -4.49
C ILE A 58 -13.30 -6.47 -5.35
N PHE A 59 -14.51 -5.96 -5.61
CA PHE A 59 -15.47 -6.47 -6.59
C PHE A 59 -15.87 -5.35 -7.55
N LEU A 60 -16.08 -5.67 -8.82
CA LEU A 60 -16.68 -4.76 -9.78
C LEU A 60 -18.21 -4.94 -9.81
N VAL A 61 -18.93 -3.90 -9.38
CA VAL A 61 -20.40 -3.90 -9.35
C VAL A 61 -20.90 -2.59 -9.95
N ASP A 62 -21.71 -2.66 -10.99
CA ASP A 62 -22.31 -1.49 -11.66
C ASP A 62 -21.29 -0.38 -12.01
N GLY A 63 -20.10 -0.78 -12.46
CA GLY A 63 -19.00 0.14 -12.79
C GLY A 63 -18.22 0.68 -11.59
N MET A 64 -18.59 0.34 -10.37
CA MET A 64 -17.91 0.74 -9.14
C MET A 64 -17.02 -0.38 -8.60
N LEU A 65 -15.87 -0.03 -8.07
CA LEU A 65 -14.97 -0.95 -7.35
C LEU A 65 -15.31 -0.90 -5.87
N LEU A 66 -16.16 -1.83 -5.43
CA LEU A 66 -16.61 -1.95 -4.05
C LEU A 66 -15.62 -2.78 -3.23
N VAL A 67 -15.45 -2.44 -1.96
CA VAL A 67 -14.50 -3.09 -1.05
C VAL A 67 -15.23 -3.98 -0.06
N ALA A 68 -14.98 -5.29 -0.13
CA ALA A 68 -15.48 -6.29 0.81
C ALA A 68 -14.69 -7.60 0.68
N HIS A 69 -14.72 -8.46 1.71
CA HIS A 69 -14.15 -9.80 1.64
C HIS A 69 -15.02 -10.75 0.83
N GLU A 70 -16.33 -10.64 1.00
CA GLU A 70 -17.32 -11.48 0.36
C GLU A 70 -18.41 -10.66 -0.33
N ARG A 71 -19.01 -11.21 -1.38
CA ARG A 71 -20.05 -10.55 -2.16
C ARG A 71 -21.28 -10.17 -1.32
N ALA A 72 -21.59 -10.97 -0.29
CA ALA A 72 -22.71 -10.72 0.62
C ALA A 72 -22.51 -9.46 1.51
N SER A 73 -21.26 -9.02 1.69
CA SER A 73 -20.89 -7.85 2.51
C SER A 73 -20.67 -6.57 1.71
N LEU A 74 -21.07 -6.55 0.45
CA LEU A 74 -20.90 -5.38 -0.42
C LEU A 74 -21.80 -4.22 0.03
N ASP A 75 -21.19 -3.03 0.13
CA ASP A 75 -21.87 -1.76 0.42
C ASP A 75 -21.44 -0.72 -0.64
N LYS A 76 -22.43 -0.09 -1.30
CA LYS A 76 -22.19 0.92 -2.34
C LYS A 76 -21.42 2.16 -1.85
N ASN A 77 -21.45 2.42 -0.55
CA ASN A 77 -20.71 3.52 0.08
C ASN A 77 -19.23 3.16 0.35
N ARG A 78 -18.87 1.88 0.29
CA ARG A 78 -17.52 1.39 0.59
C ARG A 78 -16.77 1.11 -0.71
N THR A 79 -16.28 2.16 -1.36
CA THR A 79 -15.53 2.03 -2.62
C THR A 79 -14.02 2.12 -2.41
N LEU A 80 -13.23 1.50 -3.32
CA LEU A 80 -11.78 1.64 -3.33
C LEU A 80 -11.35 3.12 -3.40
N LYS A 81 -12.14 3.93 -4.14
CA LYS A 81 -11.90 5.36 -4.27
C LYS A 81 -11.98 6.07 -2.92
N THR A 82 -13.10 5.92 -2.21
CA THR A 82 -13.39 6.67 -0.98
C THR A 82 -12.60 6.17 0.22
N LEU A 83 -12.37 4.84 0.31
CA LEU A 83 -11.68 4.26 1.45
C LEU A 83 -10.15 4.32 1.36
N TYR A 84 -9.59 4.30 0.13
CA TYR A 84 -8.14 4.19 -0.07
C TYR A 84 -7.55 5.31 -0.92
N LEU A 85 -8.01 5.49 -2.16
CA LEU A 85 -7.31 6.34 -3.12
C LEU A 85 -7.39 7.83 -2.77
N ASP A 86 -8.57 8.34 -2.42
CA ASP A 86 -8.73 9.75 -2.03
C ASP A 86 -7.98 10.08 -0.73
N PRO A 87 -8.07 9.26 0.34
CA PRO A 87 -7.27 9.48 1.55
C PRO A 87 -5.75 9.43 1.30
N LEU A 88 -5.27 8.49 0.48
CA LEU A 88 -3.86 8.42 0.11
C LEU A 88 -3.43 9.67 -0.68
N LEU A 89 -4.25 10.15 -1.62
CA LEU A 89 -3.96 11.37 -2.37
C LEU A 89 -3.86 12.59 -1.44
N LYS A 90 -4.85 12.75 -0.52
CA LYS A 90 -4.84 13.83 0.46
C LYS A 90 -3.57 13.81 1.30
N ARG A 91 -3.19 12.62 1.79
CA ARG A 91 -1.99 12.44 2.62
C ARG A 91 -0.70 12.70 1.84
N THR A 92 -0.60 12.20 0.62
CA THR A 92 0.53 12.43 -0.27
C THR A 92 0.77 13.91 -0.55
N ARG A 93 -0.32 14.67 -0.77
CA ARG A 93 -0.25 16.13 -0.96
C ARG A 93 0.23 16.85 0.29
N LYS A 94 -0.27 16.44 1.48
CA LYS A 94 0.14 17.01 2.77
C LYS A 94 1.62 16.75 3.07
N ASN A 95 2.15 15.59 2.68
CA ASN A 95 3.47 15.09 3.07
C ASN A 95 4.50 15.19 1.92
N SER A 96 4.44 16.23 1.09
CA SER A 96 5.44 16.52 0.04
C SER A 96 5.71 15.33 -0.89
N GLY A 97 4.64 14.67 -1.35
CA GLY A 97 4.74 13.56 -2.29
C GLY A 97 4.98 12.19 -1.66
N ARG A 98 4.78 12.02 -0.35
CA ARG A 98 4.91 10.75 0.38
C ARG A 98 3.68 10.44 1.21
N VAL A 99 3.40 9.16 1.44
CA VAL A 99 2.32 8.75 2.36
C VAL A 99 2.72 8.99 3.81
N HIS A 100 3.94 8.65 4.18
CA HIS A 100 4.55 9.01 5.45
C HIS A 100 5.72 9.96 5.22
N PRO A 101 5.88 11.03 6.01
CA PRO A 101 7.06 11.91 5.92
C PRO A 101 8.35 11.10 6.03
N GLY A 102 9.28 11.25 5.08
CA GLY A 102 10.53 10.47 5.05
C GLY A 102 10.39 8.96 4.87
N GLY A 103 9.17 8.45 4.72
CA GLY A 103 8.89 7.02 4.62
C GLY A 103 9.10 6.43 3.22
N PRO A 104 9.05 5.09 3.10
CA PRO A 104 9.17 4.40 1.83
C PRO A 104 7.91 4.61 0.95
N VAL A 105 7.98 4.12 -0.28
CA VAL A 105 6.81 3.99 -1.15
C VAL A 105 5.76 3.10 -0.47
N PHE A 106 4.54 3.61 -0.32
CA PHE A 106 3.44 2.85 0.27
C PHE A 106 2.97 1.75 -0.70
N THR A 107 2.69 0.56 -0.20
CA THR A 107 2.16 -0.54 -1.01
C THR A 107 0.66 -0.67 -0.77
N LEU A 108 -0.14 -0.48 -1.81
CA LEU A 108 -1.56 -0.84 -1.81
C LEU A 108 -1.72 -2.18 -2.51
N LEU A 109 -1.93 -3.24 -1.74
CA LEU A 109 -2.25 -4.58 -2.25
C LEU A 109 -3.74 -4.63 -2.55
N ILE A 110 -4.10 -4.96 -3.78
CA ILE A 110 -5.50 -5.04 -4.22
C ILE A 110 -5.78 -6.48 -4.63
N ASP A 111 -6.64 -7.15 -3.86
CA ASP A 111 -7.08 -8.51 -4.13
C ASP A 111 -8.38 -8.49 -4.95
N ILE A 112 -8.31 -8.93 -6.20
CA ILE A 112 -9.47 -9.00 -7.10
C ILE A 112 -10.24 -10.30 -6.79
N LYS A 113 -11.49 -10.16 -6.33
CA LYS A 113 -12.34 -11.29 -5.89
C LYS A 113 -13.25 -11.85 -6.98
N ASP A 114 -13.45 -11.12 -8.08
CA ASP A 114 -14.35 -11.52 -9.18
C ASP A 114 -13.63 -11.66 -10.52
N ASN A 115 -14.25 -11.23 -11.64
CA ASN A 115 -13.68 -11.36 -12.98
C ASN A 115 -12.38 -10.56 -13.12
N ALA A 116 -11.27 -11.26 -13.30
CA ALA A 116 -9.93 -10.69 -13.34
C ALA A 116 -9.80 -9.53 -14.34
N GLU A 117 -10.17 -9.75 -15.60
CA GLU A 117 -9.91 -8.78 -16.68
C GLU A 117 -10.84 -7.57 -16.60
N LYS A 118 -12.15 -7.81 -16.37
CA LYS A 118 -13.13 -6.71 -16.27
C LYS A 118 -12.80 -5.81 -15.08
N THR A 119 -12.56 -6.41 -13.93
CA THR A 119 -12.26 -5.67 -12.69
C THR A 119 -10.93 -4.95 -12.77
N TYR A 120 -9.90 -5.59 -13.33
CA TYR A 120 -8.62 -4.92 -13.55
C TYR A 120 -8.72 -3.77 -14.56
N THR A 121 -9.51 -3.91 -15.64
CA THR A 121 -9.73 -2.83 -16.61
C THR A 121 -10.38 -1.60 -15.97
N ALA A 122 -11.41 -1.81 -15.13
CA ALA A 122 -12.04 -0.74 -14.37
C ALA A 122 -11.05 -0.11 -13.37
N LEU A 123 -10.27 -0.94 -12.68
CA LEU A 123 -9.22 -0.48 -11.74
C LEU A 123 -8.15 0.33 -12.47
N HIS A 124 -7.64 -0.14 -13.60
CA HIS A 124 -6.65 0.57 -14.40
C HIS A 124 -7.13 1.97 -14.79
N SER A 125 -8.39 2.08 -15.25
CA SER A 125 -9.01 3.36 -15.58
C SER A 125 -9.15 4.27 -14.35
N LEU A 126 -9.47 3.71 -13.18
CA LEU A 126 -9.55 4.47 -11.93
C LEU A 126 -8.18 4.96 -11.48
N LEU A 127 -7.14 4.12 -11.49
CA LEU A 127 -5.78 4.47 -11.09
C LEU A 127 -5.20 5.60 -11.95
N GLY A 128 -5.52 5.62 -13.24
CA GLY A 128 -5.12 6.69 -14.16
C GLY A 128 -5.63 8.09 -13.80
N LYS A 129 -6.64 8.19 -12.92
CA LYS A 129 -7.16 9.46 -12.40
C LYS A 129 -6.34 10.04 -11.24
N TYR A 130 -5.27 9.35 -10.81
CA TYR A 130 -4.39 9.77 -9.71
C TYR A 130 -2.93 9.99 -10.18
N PRO A 131 -2.72 10.88 -11.19
CA PRO A 131 -1.38 11.14 -11.70
C PRO A 131 -0.48 11.73 -10.60
N GLY A 132 0.80 11.35 -10.62
CA GLY A 132 1.77 11.80 -9.63
C GLY A 132 1.72 11.08 -8.28
N MET A 133 0.61 10.40 -7.93
CA MET A 133 0.52 9.58 -6.72
C MET A 133 0.85 8.11 -6.98
N ILE A 134 0.27 7.52 -8.04
CA ILE A 134 0.44 6.11 -8.36
C ILE A 134 1.70 5.90 -9.20
N SER A 135 2.54 4.95 -8.78
CA SER A 135 3.69 4.50 -9.58
C SER A 135 3.21 3.92 -10.92
N GLU A 136 3.94 4.21 -11.99
CA GLU A 136 3.56 3.77 -13.32
C GLU A 136 4.73 3.17 -14.10
N VAL A 137 4.43 2.34 -15.08
CA VAL A 137 5.37 1.94 -16.15
C VAL A 137 4.83 2.51 -17.46
N ARG A 138 5.65 3.29 -18.14
CA ARG A 138 5.30 3.91 -19.42
C ARG A 138 6.38 3.59 -20.44
N GLY A 139 6.02 2.88 -21.51
CA GLY A 139 6.98 2.49 -22.55
C GLY A 139 8.17 1.70 -22.00
N GLY A 140 7.95 0.80 -21.05
CA GLY A 140 8.99 0.00 -20.39
C GLY A 140 9.74 0.73 -19.25
N LYS A 141 9.62 2.04 -19.12
CA LYS A 141 10.27 2.81 -18.06
C LYS A 141 9.42 2.85 -16.79
N HIS A 142 9.96 2.38 -15.67
CA HIS A 142 9.32 2.46 -14.36
C HIS A 142 9.51 3.85 -13.75
N LEU A 143 8.42 4.47 -13.33
CA LEU A 143 8.36 5.78 -12.70
C LEU A 143 7.74 5.62 -11.30
N PRO A 144 8.57 5.45 -10.25
CA PRO A 144 8.08 5.31 -8.89
C PRO A 144 7.47 6.61 -8.37
N ARG A 145 6.36 6.48 -7.58
CA ARG A 145 5.64 7.58 -6.94
C ARG A 145 5.36 7.23 -5.48
N ALA A 146 4.47 7.98 -4.83
CA ALA A 146 4.12 7.78 -3.43
C ALA A 146 3.51 6.40 -3.13
N VAL A 147 2.73 5.85 -4.07
CA VAL A 147 1.99 4.59 -3.90
C VAL A 147 2.33 3.61 -5.02
N LYS A 148 2.71 2.41 -4.64
CA LYS A 148 2.87 1.24 -5.51
C LYS A 148 1.63 0.36 -5.34
N VAL A 149 0.93 0.07 -6.44
CA VAL A 149 -0.20 -0.86 -6.45
C VAL A 149 0.28 -2.25 -6.86
N VAL A 150 -0.18 -3.28 -6.14
CA VAL A 150 0.12 -4.69 -6.43
C VAL A 150 -1.20 -5.47 -6.51
N ILE A 151 -1.41 -6.19 -7.59
CA ILE A 151 -2.63 -6.97 -7.81
C ILE A 151 -2.44 -8.39 -7.32
N SER A 152 -3.32 -8.83 -6.41
CA SER A 152 -3.46 -10.18 -5.89
C SER A 152 -4.82 -10.80 -6.30
N GLY A 153 -5.14 -11.98 -5.73
CA GLY A 153 -6.38 -12.69 -6.05
C GLY A 153 -6.43 -13.13 -7.52
N ASN A 154 -7.49 -12.75 -8.22
CA ASN A 154 -7.66 -13.01 -9.65
C ASN A 154 -6.85 -12.01 -10.49
N ARG A 155 -5.63 -12.42 -10.88
CA ARG A 155 -4.64 -11.56 -11.54
C ARG A 155 -4.61 -11.78 -13.05
N PRO A 156 -4.98 -10.80 -13.89
CA PRO A 156 -4.92 -10.96 -15.34
C PRO A 156 -3.50 -10.67 -15.86
N LYS A 157 -2.52 -11.53 -15.50
CA LYS A 157 -1.08 -11.33 -15.75
C LYS A 157 -0.77 -11.00 -17.23
N GLN A 158 -1.40 -11.69 -18.17
CA GLN A 158 -1.15 -11.49 -19.61
C GLN A 158 -1.63 -10.11 -20.07
N LEU A 159 -2.84 -9.71 -19.67
CA LEU A 159 -3.39 -8.38 -19.95
C LEU A 159 -2.47 -7.29 -19.39
N MET A 160 -2.04 -7.44 -18.13
CA MET A 160 -1.15 -6.49 -17.47
C MET A 160 0.22 -6.40 -18.15
N LYS A 161 0.77 -7.53 -18.61
CA LYS A 161 2.07 -7.59 -19.29
C LYS A 161 2.05 -6.90 -20.66
N ALA A 162 0.94 -6.99 -21.38
CA ALA A 162 0.79 -6.38 -22.70
C ALA A 162 0.62 -4.85 -22.68
N GLN A 163 0.40 -4.24 -21.52
CA GLN A 163 0.15 -2.80 -21.40
C GLN A 163 1.42 -1.95 -21.61
N LYS A 164 1.34 -0.97 -22.52
CA LYS A 164 2.38 0.08 -22.70
C LYS A 164 2.37 1.10 -21.55
N LEU A 165 1.20 1.35 -20.96
CA LEU A 165 1.02 2.14 -19.73
C LEU A 165 0.40 1.24 -18.68
N ARG A 166 1.06 1.05 -17.54
CA ARG A 166 0.60 0.19 -16.46
C ARG A 166 0.80 0.88 -15.12
N PHE A 167 -0.22 0.82 -14.26
CA PHE A 167 -0.23 1.44 -12.93
C PHE A 167 -0.05 0.45 -11.77
N ALA A 168 0.11 -0.84 -12.05
CA ALA A 168 0.21 -1.86 -11.01
C ALA A 168 1.21 -2.96 -11.38
N GLY A 169 1.84 -3.55 -10.37
CA GLY A 169 2.54 -4.82 -10.46
C GLY A 169 1.64 -5.99 -10.10
N VAL A 170 2.17 -7.20 -10.18
CA VAL A 170 1.48 -8.45 -9.87
C VAL A 170 2.08 -9.08 -8.62
N ASP A 171 1.25 -9.56 -7.71
CA ASP A 171 1.65 -10.41 -6.61
C ASP A 171 2.02 -11.81 -7.15
N GLY A 172 3.31 -12.13 -7.17
CA GLY A 172 3.82 -13.44 -7.57
C GLY A 172 3.55 -14.54 -6.54
N ARG A 173 3.96 -15.76 -6.87
CA ARG A 173 3.94 -16.92 -5.95
C ARG A 173 5.35 -17.48 -5.86
N LEU A 174 5.59 -18.43 -4.95
CA LEU A 174 6.92 -19.02 -4.77
C LEU A 174 7.51 -19.61 -6.07
N GLY A 175 6.65 -20.09 -6.97
CA GLY A 175 7.09 -20.51 -8.31
C GLY A 175 7.64 -19.39 -9.21
N ASP A 176 7.36 -18.13 -8.85
CA ASP A 176 7.85 -16.95 -9.57
C ASP A 176 9.16 -16.39 -8.97
N LEU A 177 9.79 -17.06 -7.95
CA LEU A 177 11.01 -16.58 -7.28
C LEU A 177 12.17 -16.33 -8.24
N GLU A 178 12.35 -17.22 -9.22
CA GLU A 178 13.42 -17.17 -10.21
C GLU A 178 12.96 -16.61 -11.56
N SER A 179 11.76 -15.95 -11.58
CA SER A 179 11.22 -15.34 -12.79
C SER A 179 12.12 -14.22 -13.31
N ALA A 180 12.34 -14.19 -14.62
CA ALA A 180 13.04 -13.10 -15.31
C ALA A 180 12.22 -11.80 -15.41
N GLU A 181 10.95 -11.80 -14.97
CA GLU A 181 10.14 -10.59 -14.96
C GLU A 181 10.74 -9.51 -14.04
N PRO A 182 10.73 -8.24 -14.46
CA PRO A 182 11.33 -7.18 -13.66
C PRO A 182 10.55 -6.94 -12.35
N ALA A 183 11.25 -6.46 -11.31
CA ALA A 183 10.65 -6.20 -10.00
C ALA A 183 9.46 -5.22 -10.04
N HIS A 184 9.42 -4.29 -10.98
CA HIS A 184 8.25 -3.43 -11.14
C HIS A 184 7.01 -4.16 -11.71
N PHE A 185 7.18 -5.37 -12.27
CA PHE A 185 6.08 -6.23 -12.71
C PHE A 185 5.71 -7.26 -11.63
N LEU A 186 6.71 -7.89 -11.01
CA LEU A 186 6.57 -8.81 -9.88
C LEU A 186 7.24 -8.23 -8.63
N PRO A 187 6.66 -7.18 -7.99
CA PRO A 187 7.29 -6.51 -6.85
C PRO A 187 7.21 -7.31 -5.54
N MET A 188 6.34 -8.31 -5.49
CA MET A 188 6.06 -9.11 -4.31
C MET A 188 5.97 -10.58 -4.69
N ILE A 189 6.45 -11.44 -3.80
CA ILE A 189 6.21 -12.90 -3.82
C ILE A 189 5.44 -13.23 -2.56
N SER A 190 4.23 -13.77 -2.71
CA SER A 190 3.43 -14.16 -1.56
C SER A 190 2.96 -15.61 -1.66
N ASP A 191 2.78 -16.26 -0.50
CA ASP A 191 2.19 -17.58 -0.44
C ASP A 191 1.55 -17.83 0.94
N ARG A 192 0.72 -18.86 1.03
CA ARG A 192 0.15 -19.29 2.30
C ARG A 192 1.20 -20.00 3.14
N TRP A 193 1.41 -19.53 4.38
CA TRP A 193 2.40 -20.14 5.29
C TRP A 193 2.29 -21.65 5.36
N SER A 194 1.08 -22.17 5.58
CA SER A 194 0.84 -23.59 5.76
C SER A 194 1.08 -24.50 4.53
N ARG A 195 1.23 -23.90 3.32
CA ARG A 195 1.65 -24.63 2.12
C ARG A 195 3.17 -24.82 2.05
N VAL A 196 3.91 -23.95 2.74
CA VAL A 196 5.36 -23.84 2.65
C VAL A 196 6.04 -24.42 3.87
N PHE A 197 5.49 -24.20 5.05
CA PHE A 197 6.04 -24.58 6.34
C PHE A 197 5.08 -25.44 7.16
N ARG A 198 5.65 -26.38 7.93
CA ARG A 198 4.91 -27.22 8.89
C ARG A 198 4.87 -26.57 10.28
N TRP A 199 5.84 -25.74 10.62
CA TRP A 199 5.89 -25.06 11.91
C TRP A 199 4.64 -24.17 12.10
N ARG A 200 4.05 -24.24 13.32
CA ARG A 200 2.78 -23.60 13.67
C ARG A 200 2.90 -22.59 14.84
N GLY A 201 4.09 -22.00 15.04
CA GLY A 201 4.32 -20.99 16.07
C GLY A 201 4.70 -21.54 17.45
N LYS A 202 4.59 -22.85 17.71
CA LYS A 202 4.91 -23.42 18.99
C LYS A 202 6.39 -23.81 19.07
N GLY A 203 7.10 -23.27 20.10
CA GLY A 203 8.53 -23.52 20.30
C GLY A 203 9.39 -22.90 19.19
N ALA A 204 10.68 -23.26 19.18
CA ALA A 204 11.61 -22.81 18.16
C ALA A 204 11.27 -23.40 16.79
N MET A 205 11.36 -22.56 15.76
CA MET A 205 11.22 -23.03 14.38
C MET A 205 12.32 -24.04 14.02
N PRO A 206 12.00 -25.21 13.43
CA PRO A 206 13.00 -26.19 13.03
C PRO A 206 14.07 -25.57 12.13
N ALA A 207 15.34 -25.90 12.37
CA ALA A 207 16.47 -25.29 11.66
C ALA A 207 16.35 -25.41 10.13
N ALA A 208 15.82 -26.54 9.61
CA ALA A 208 15.61 -26.72 8.18
C ALA A 208 14.56 -25.75 7.61
N GLU A 209 13.46 -25.52 8.31
CA GLU A 209 12.41 -24.57 7.89
C GLU A 209 12.90 -23.12 8.00
N SER A 210 13.66 -22.82 9.06
CA SER A 210 14.30 -21.50 9.23
C SER A 210 15.30 -21.21 8.09
N ARG A 211 16.10 -22.20 7.66
CA ARG A 211 16.98 -22.04 6.48
C ARG A 211 16.13 -21.80 5.21
N LYS A 212 15.12 -22.63 4.98
CA LYS A 212 14.21 -22.49 3.83
C LYS A 212 13.58 -21.09 3.76
N LEU A 213 13.13 -20.54 4.90
CA LEU A 213 12.58 -19.19 4.97
C LEU A 213 13.62 -18.14 4.56
N ARG A 214 14.83 -18.23 5.11
CA ARG A 214 15.93 -17.31 4.75
C ARG A 214 16.27 -17.39 3.26
N ASP A 215 16.31 -18.58 2.69
CA ASP A 215 16.63 -18.78 1.27
C ASP A 215 15.56 -18.16 0.36
N ILE A 216 14.27 -18.34 0.70
CA ILE A 216 13.15 -17.69 -0.02
C ILE A 216 13.29 -16.17 0.04
N VAL A 217 13.52 -15.61 1.23
CA VAL A 217 13.66 -14.16 1.42
C VAL A 217 14.87 -13.63 0.67
N SER A 218 16.03 -14.29 0.78
CA SER A 218 17.26 -13.90 0.07
C SER A 218 17.07 -13.89 -1.44
N LYS A 219 16.49 -14.95 -2.02
CA LYS A 219 16.21 -15.04 -3.46
C LYS A 219 15.24 -13.96 -3.93
N ALA A 220 14.18 -13.69 -3.17
CA ALA A 220 13.23 -12.62 -3.52
C ALA A 220 13.91 -11.25 -3.47
N HIS A 221 14.69 -10.97 -2.42
CA HIS A 221 15.39 -9.69 -2.25
C HIS A 221 16.46 -9.47 -3.32
N SER A 222 17.20 -10.51 -3.72
CA SER A 222 18.18 -10.41 -4.82
C SER A 222 17.51 -10.04 -6.15
N GLY A 223 16.22 -10.42 -6.34
CA GLY A 223 15.39 -10.02 -7.47
C GLY A 223 14.68 -8.67 -7.28
N GLY A 224 14.97 -7.91 -6.21
CA GLY A 224 14.31 -6.63 -5.89
C GLY A 224 12.84 -6.78 -5.48
N ARG A 225 12.44 -7.94 -4.99
CA ARG A 225 11.07 -8.29 -4.60
C ARG A 225 10.95 -8.41 -3.09
N VAL A 226 9.76 -8.11 -2.54
CA VAL A 226 9.46 -8.38 -1.13
C VAL A 226 8.75 -9.73 -0.98
N VAL A 227 8.83 -10.33 0.22
CA VAL A 227 8.12 -11.58 0.56
C VAL A 227 6.99 -11.28 1.51
N ARG A 228 5.83 -11.87 1.27
CA ARG A 228 4.68 -11.85 2.18
C ARG A 228 4.16 -13.27 2.36
N PHE A 229 4.05 -13.71 3.61
CA PHE A 229 3.28 -14.91 3.94
C PHE A 229 1.96 -14.51 4.61
N TRP A 230 0.85 -15.11 4.19
CA TRP A 230 -0.44 -14.98 4.82
C TRP A 230 -0.84 -16.27 5.55
N ALA A 231 -1.82 -16.18 6.46
CA ALA A 231 -2.17 -17.26 7.39
C ALA A 231 -0.92 -17.79 8.15
N THR A 232 -0.10 -16.86 8.65
CA THR A 232 1.02 -17.14 9.54
C THR A 232 0.52 -17.67 10.87
N PRO A 233 1.31 -18.49 11.61
CA PRO A 233 1.00 -18.84 12.99
C PRO A 233 0.87 -17.61 13.88
N GLU A 234 -0.02 -17.69 14.85
CA GLU A 234 -0.21 -16.73 15.95
C GLU A 234 0.85 -16.90 17.02
#